data_965dd1e9cef82b040b7bebaf0f174c52
#
_entry.id   965dd1e9cef82b040b7bebaf0f174c52
#
_cell.length_a   1.000
_cell.length_b   1.000
_cell.length_c   1.000
_cell.angle_alpha   90.00
_cell.angle_beta   90.00
_cell.angle_gamma   90.00
#
_symmetry.space_group_name_H-M   'P 1'
#
loop_
_entity.id
_entity.type
_entity.pdbx_description
1 polymer ?
#
loop_
_entity_poly.entity_id
_entity_poly.type
_entity_poly.pdbx_seq_one_letter_code
_entity_poly.pdbx_strand_id
1 'polypeptide(L)'
;MKILHTSDWHLGHVLYGYDRTEEQQAMLEQMAGIVEQQKPDVFLLCGDVFHTSQPSNAVQTMLSEGLVKIHEACPQMVIVMTAGNHDSGSKHEIFRTPWRALNVYAIGRLEKEKPEEHIIEVPGKGYIIAVPYVNEMNLPEGFFQQLLDKVAERN
;
A
#
# COMPACT_ATOMS: atom_id res chain seq x y z
N MET A 1 -1.11 -9.83 16.16
CA MET A 1 -0.92 -9.42 14.75
C MET A 1 0.55 -9.10 14.53
N LYS A 2 1.21 -9.74 13.56
CA LYS A 2 2.59 -9.46 13.14
C LYS A 2 2.55 -8.58 11.89
N ILE A 3 3.21 -7.44 11.92
CA ILE A 3 3.18 -6.44 10.84
C ILE A 3 4.58 -6.26 10.27
N LEU A 4 4.72 -6.32 8.95
CA LEU A 4 5.89 -5.87 8.22
C LEU A 4 5.59 -4.51 7.59
N HIS A 5 6.36 -3.49 7.93
CA HIS A 5 6.16 -2.13 7.47
C HIS A 5 7.31 -1.65 6.59
N THR A 6 6.98 -1.03 5.48
CA THR A 6 7.91 -0.36 4.57
C THR A 6 7.25 0.89 3.97
N SER A 7 8.04 1.81 3.43
CA SER A 7 7.58 3.02 2.77
C SER A 7 8.60 3.52 1.76
N ASP A 8 8.23 4.55 0.99
CA ASP A 8 9.17 5.34 0.18
C ASP A 8 9.99 4.50 -0.82
N TRP A 9 9.35 3.61 -1.53
CA TRP A 9 10.03 2.78 -2.54
C TRP A 9 10.54 3.59 -3.73
N HIS A 10 9.82 4.68 -4.07
CA HIS A 10 10.16 5.56 -5.19
C HIS A 10 10.52 4.79 -6.46
N LEU A 11 9.70 3.80 -6.83
CA LEU A 11 9.94 3.02 -8.04
C LEU A 11 10.01 3.92 -9.27
N GLY A 12 10.99 3.69 -10.12
CA GLY A 12 11.29 4.52 -11.28
C GLY A 12 12.18 5.72 -10.99
N HIS A 13 12.76 5.82 -9.77
CA HIS A 13 13.72 6.86 -9.45
C HIS A 13 15.03 6.68 -10.25
N VAL A 14 15.46 7.76 -10.90
CA VAL A 14 16.74 7.86 -11.60
C VAL A 14 17.64 8.80 -10.79
N LEU A 15 18.77 8.30 -10.31
CA LEU A 15 19.70 9.07 -9.48
C LEU A 15 20.81 9.70 -10.34
N TYR A 16 20.78 11.02 -10.53
CA TYR A 16 21.77 11.74 -11.34
C TYR A 16 22.00 11.14 -12.73
N GLY A 17 20.91 10.69 -13.39
CA GLY A 17 20.98 10.01 -14.69
C GLY A 17 21.31 8.51 -14.62
N TYR A 18 21.54 7.98 -13.43
CA TYR A 18 21.75 6.56 -13.23
C TYR A 18 20.43 5.82 -13.04
N ASP A 19 20.14 4.85 -13.91
CA ASP A 19 18.96 3.98 -13.82
C ASP A 19 19.14 2.98 -12.67
N ARG A 20 18.15 2.92 -11.79
CA ARG A 20 18.15 2.05 -10.62
C ARG A 20 17.19 0.87 -10.72
N THR A 21 16.73 0.55 -11.93
CA THR A 21 15.76 -0.53 -12.16
C THR A 21 16.23 -1.86 -11.57
N GLU A 22 17.48 -2.26 -11.81
CA GLU A 22 18.01 -3.54 -11.28
C GLU A 22 18.06 -3.56 -9.75
N GLU A 23 18.44 -2.45 -9.11
CA GLU A 23 18.46 -2.33 -7.66
C GLU A 23 17.03 -2.43 -7.07
N GLN A 24 16.06 -1.79 -7.73
CA GLN A 24 14.66 -1.81 -7.30
C GLN A 24 14.04 -3.19 -7.49
N GLN A 25 14.35 -3.89 -8.55
CA GLN A 25 13.94 -5.29 -8.74
C GLN A 25 14.54 -6.20 -7.65
N ALA A 26 15.83 -6.06 -7.38
CA ALA A 26 16.51 -6.82 -6.31
C ALA A 26 15.88 -6.54 -4.93
N MET A 27 15.52 -5.29 -4.64
CA MET A 27 14.82 -4.91 -3.41
C MET A 27 13.46 -5.62 -3.29
N LEU A 28 12.67 -5.67 -4.37
CA LEU A 28 11.37 -6.36 -4.37
C LEU A 28 11.53 -7.88 -4.15
N GLU A 29 12.57 -8.49 -4.71
CA GLU A 29 12.88 -9.91 -4.47
C GLU A 29 13.30 -10.19 -3.03
N GLN A 30 14.15 -9.32 -2.46
CA GLN A 30 14.51 -9.40 -1.05
C GLN A 30 13.29 -9.25 -0.14
N MET A 31 12.38 -8.35 -0.48
CA MET A 31 11.14 -8.13 0.27
C MET A 31 10.28 -9.41 0.29
N ALA A 32 10.12 -10.07 -0.85
CA ALA A 32 9.40 -11.35 -0.93
C ALA A 32 10.08 -12.43 -0.07
N GLY A 33 11.41 -12.50 -0.08
CA GLY A 33 12.17 -13.41 0.78
C GLY A 33 11.99 -13.14 2.28
N ILE A 34 11.94 -11.86 2.68
CA ILE A 34 11.65 -11.47 4.07
C ILE A 34 10.23 -11.90 4.46
N VAL A 35 9.25 -11.68 3.59
CA VAL A 35 7.86 -12.10 3.81
C VAL A 35 7.76 -13.61 3.96
N GLU A 36 8.45 -14.37 3.12
CA GLU A 36 8.47 -15.84 3.20
C GLU A 36 9.03 -16.33 4.54
N GLN A 37 10.10 -15.71 5.03
CA GLN A 37 10.72 -16.07 6.31
C GLN A 37 9.90 -15.64 7.50
N GLN A 38 9.36 -14.41 7.46
CA GLN A 38 8.70 -13.80 8.61
C GLN A 38 7.23 -14.18 8.74
N LYS A 39 6.56 -14.55 7.64
CA LYS A 39 5.12 -14.89 7.62
C LYS A 39 4.28 -13.85 8.38
N PRO A 40 4.32 -12.56 8.00
CA PRO A 40 3.53 -11.55 8.68
C PRO A 40 2.03 -11.73 8.43
N ASP A 41 1.20 -11.22 9.33
CA ASP A 41 -0.25 -11.14 9.13
C ASP A 41 -0.59 -10.00 8.17
N VAL A 42 0.20 -8.92 8.22
CA VAL A 42 -0.01 -7.70 7.42
C VAL A 42 1.31 -7.17 6.87
N PHE A 43 1.29 -6.77 5.61
CA PHE A 43 2.34 -6.00 4.94
C PHE A 43 1.83 -4.58 4.69
N LEU A 44 2.50 -3.58 5.23
CA LEU A 44 2.17 -2.16 5.04
C LEU A 44 3.19 -1.50 4.13
N LEU A 45 2.73 -0.96 2.99
CA LEU A 45 3.50 -0.09 2.10
C LEU A 45 2.91 1.32 2.21
N CYS A 46 3.56 2.17 2.99
CA CYS A 46 3.03 3.46 3.41
C CYS A 46 3.63 4.63 2.62
N GLY A 47 2.99 4.94 1.49
CA GLY A 47 3.29 6.12 0.69
C GLY A 47 4.51 6.03 -0.20
N ASP A 48 4.56 6.93 -1.18
CA ASP A 48 5.63 7.12 -2.16
C ASP A 48 6.10 5.82 -2.80
N VAL A 49 5.13 5.04 -3.29
CA VAL A 49 5.36 3.80 -4.02
C VAL A 49 6.10 4.09 -5.32
N PHE A 50 5.67 5.13 -6.03
CA PHE A 50 6.30 5.62 -7.25
C PHE A 50 7.08 6.90 -7.00
N HIS A 51 8.13 7.11 -7.80
CA HIS A 51 8.90 8.35 -7.72
C HIS A 51 8.15 9.56 -8.32
N THR A 52 7.23 9.31 -9.25
CA THR A 52 6.43 10.35 -9.91
C THR A 52 4.95 9.97 -9.95
N SER A 53 4.09 10.96 -10.07
CA SER A 53 2.64 10.76 -10.23
C SER A 53 2.25 10.09 -11.56
N GLN A 54 3.20 10.00 -12.51
CA GLN A 54 3.00 9.36 -13.81
C GLN A 54 4.12 8.33 -14.09
N PRO A 55 4.12 7.19 -13.37
CA PRO A 55 5.10 6.15 -13.61
C PRO A 55 4.96 5.56 -15.01
N SER A 56 6.07 5.17 -15.62
CA SER A 56 6.06 4.48 -16.90
C SER A 56 5.38 3.11 -16.79
N ASN A 57 4.96 2.54 -17.93
CA ASN A 57 4.38 1.21 -17.94
C ASN A 57 5.34 0.16 -17.38
N ALA A 58 6.64 0.26 -17.66
CA ALA A 58 7.65 -0.64 -17.14
C ALA A 58 7.72 -0.60 -15.59
N VAL A 59 7.65 0.59 -15.01
CA VAL A 59 7.63 0.78 -13.54
C VAL A 59 6.35 0.24 -12.92
N GLN A 60 5.20 0.43 -13.56
CA GLN A 60 3.93 -0.15 -13.09
C GLN A 60 3.94 -1.69 -13.17
N THR A 61 4.54 -2.25 -14.22
CA THR A 61 4.73 -3.70 -14.35
C THR A 61 5.63 -4.23 -13.25
N MET A 62 6.75 -3.55 -12.96
CA MET A 62 7.66 -3.91 -11.86
C MET A 62 6.93 -3.97 -10.51
N LEU A 63 6.09 -2.97 -10.19
CA LEU A 63 5.29 -3.00 -8.97
C LEU A 63 4.34 -4.21 -8.95
N SER A 64 3.63 -4.44 -10.05
CA SER A 64 2.66 -5.54 -10.14
C SER A 64 3.31 -6.90 -9.95
N GLU A 65 4.44 -7.14 -10.63
CA GLU A 65 5.22 -8.38 -10.49
C GLU A 65 5.78 -8.54 -9.05
N GLY A 66 6.26 -7.44 -8.45
CA GLY A 66 6.72 -7.44 -7.06
C GLY A 66 5.62 -7.78 -6.06
N LEU A 67 4.42 -7.20 -6.22
CA LEU A 67 3.27 -7.51 -5.36
C LEU A 67 2.80 -8.96 -5.51
N VAL A 68 2.83 -9.51 -6.73
CA VAL A 68 2.53 -10.93 -6.96
C VAL A 68 3.51 -11.82 -6.20
N LYS A 69 4.82 -11.58 -6.33
CA LYS A 69 5.86 -12.35 -5.61
C LYS A 69 5.68 -12.25 -4.08
N ILE A 70 5.41 -11.05 -3.57
CA ILE A 70 5.16 -10.82 -2.13
C ILE A 70 3.92 -11.58 -1.67
N HIS A 71 2.85 -11.57 -2.45
CA HIS A 71 1.63 -12.34 -2.16
C HIS A 71 1.89 -13.84 -2.17
N GLU A 72 2.58 -14.36 -3.19
CA GLU A 72 2.91 -15.79 -3.31
C GLU A 72 3.76 -16.29 -2.13
N ALA A 73 4.64 -15.44 -1.60
CA ALA A 73 5.45 -15.76 -0.41
C ALA A 73 4.62 -15.96 0.86
N CYS A 74 3.45 -15.31 0.98
CA CYS A 74 2.52 -15.47 2.09
C CYS A 74 1.08 -15.15 1.65
N PRO A 75 0.35 -16.08 1.00
CA PRO A 75 -0.95 -15.81 0.38
C PRO A 75 -2.07 -15.36 1.35
N GLN A 76 -1.96 -15.70 2.63
CA GLN A 76 -2.95 -15.31 3.64
C GLN A 76 -2.72 -13.89 4.20
N MET A 77 -1.56 -13.30 3.92
CA MET A 77 -1.19 -11.97 4.39
C MET A 77 -2.06 -10.91 3.73
N VAL A 78 -2.50 -9.94 4.52
CA VAL A 78 -3.17 -8.73 4.02
C VAL A 78 -2.09 -7.72 3.61
N ILE A 79 -2.14 -7.24 2.38
CA ILE A 79 -1.24 -6.18 1.87
C ILE A 79 -2.02 -4.87 1.83
N VAL A 80 -1.55 -3.86 2.53
CA VAL A 80 -2.13 -2.52 2.51
C VAL A 80 -1.13 -1.53 1.92
N MET A 81 -1.53 -0.84 0.86
CA MET A 81 -0.71 0.12 0.15
C MET A 81 -1.41 1.47 0.12
N THR A 82 -0.80 2.51 0.68
CA THR A 82 -1.33 3.86 0.66
C THR A 82 -0.56 4.76 -0.29
N ALA A 83 -1.23 5.71 -0.93
CA ALA A 83 -0.55 6.73 -1.73
C ALA A 83 0.18 7.74 -0.85
N GLY A 84 1.38 8.13 -1.25
CA GLY A 84 2.15 9.24 -0.70
C GLY A 84 1.95 10.53 -1.50
N ASN A 85 2.78 11.55 -1.23
CA ASN A 85 2.68 12.84 -1.91
C ASN A 85 3.24 12.81 -3.34
N HIS A 86 4.11 11.86 -3.67
CA HIS A 86 4.60 11.63 -5.03
C HIS A 86 3.65 10.81 -5.89
N ASP A 87 2.75 10.06 -5.27
CA ASP A 87 1.82 9.17 -5.96
C ASP A 87 0.61 9.90 -6.54
N SER A 88 0.05 9.38 -7.62
CA SER A 88 -1.29 9.74 -8.07
C SER A 88 -2.32 8.81 -7.43
N GLY A 89 -3.18 9.35 -6.58
CA GLY A 89 -4.22 8.58 -5.91
C GLY A 89 -5.11 7.78 -6.89
N SER A 90 -5.46 8.36 -8.03
CA SER A 90 -6.26 7.69 -9.06
C SER A 90 -5.50 6.54 -9.73
N LYS A 91 -4.21 6.70 -10.02
CA LYS A 91 -3.40 5.63 -10.57
C LYS A 91 -3.12 4.52 -9.56
N HIS A 92 -3.00 4.88 -8.30
CA HIS A 92 -2.86 3.94 -7.21
C HIS A 92 -4.07 2.98 -7.10
N GLU A 93 -5.25 3.45 -7.46
CA GLU A 93 -6.51 2.71 -7.37
C GLU A 93 -6.95 2.04 -8.69
N ILE A 94 -6.24 2.28 -9.80
CA ILE A 94 -6.70 1.81 -11.13
C ILE A 94 -6.91 0.30 -11.20
N PHE A 95 -6.13 -0.47 -10.46
CA PHE A 95 -6.24 -1.92 -10.37
C PHE A 95 -6.79 -2.41 -9.03
N ARG A 96 -7.49 -1.55 -8.28
CA ARG A 96 -8.05 -1.85 -6.97
C ARG A 96 -8.84 -3.16 -6.94
N THR A 97 -9.71 -3.37 -7.93
CA THR A 97 -10.55 -4.58 -7.99
C THR A 97 -9.74 -5.85 -8.25
N PRO A 98 -8.90 -5.98 -9.29
CA PRO A 98 -8.09 -7.18 -9.48
C PRO A 98 -7.08 -7.42 -8.34
N TRP A 99 -6.53 -6.37 -7.73
CA TRP A 99 -5.59 -6.53 -6.62
C TRP A 99 -6.24 -7.10 -5.35
N ARG A 100 -7.55 -6.96 -5.19
CA ARG A 100 -8.29 -7.63 -4.10
C ARG A 100 -8.17 -9.15 -4.15
N ALA A 101 -8.04 -9.75 -5.33
CA ALA A 101 -7.82 -11.19 -5.49
C ALA A 101 -6.47 -11.65 -4.91
N LEU A 102 -5.51 -10.73 -4.76
CA LEU A 102 -4.21 -10.94 -4.12
C LEU A 102 -4.17 -10.42 -2.67
N ASN A 103 -5.31 -10.18 -2.06
CA ASN A 103 -5.39 -9.55 -0.72
C ASN A 103 -4.73 -8.17 -0.64
N VAL A 104 -4.58 -7.45 -1.76
CA VAL A 104 -3.99 -6.11 -1.81
C VAL A 104 -5.06 -5.05 -1.74
N TYR A 105 -4.93 -4.16 -0.78
CA TYR A 105 -5.80 -3.02 -0.51
C TYR A 105 -5.07 -1.73 -0.86
N ALA A 106 -5.32 -1.20 -2.05
CA ALA A 106 -4.74 0.06 -2.50
C ALA A 106 -5.66 1.23 -2.10
N ILE A 107 -5.15 2.12 -1.28
CA ILE A 107 -5.85 3.30 -0.77
C ILE A 107 -5.15 4.55 -1.32
N GLY A 108 -5.68 5.07 -2.42
CA GLY A 108 -5.09 6.20 -3.14
C GLY A 108 -5.67 7.55 -2.77
N ARG A 109 -6.93 7.59 -2.34
CA ARG A 109 -7.66 8.83 -2.02
C ARG A 109 -8.38 8.74 -0.69
N LEU A 110 -8.62 9.92 -0.11
CA LEU A 110 -9.45 10.04 1.08
C LEU A 110 -10.93 9.97 0.69
N GLU A 111 -11.62 8.91 1.12
CA GLU A 111 -13.06 8.71 0.92
C GLU A 111 -13.84 9.31 2.09
N LYS A 112 -14.19 10.61 1.97
CA LYS A 112 -14.88 11.35 3.04
C LYS A 112 -16.30 10.87 3.26
N GLU A 113 -16.98 10.50 2.17
CA GLU A 113 -18.39 10.04 2.19
C GLU A 113 -18.54 8.58 2.66
N LYS A 114 -17.43 7.81 2.56
CA LYS A 114 -17.38 6.39 2.91
C LYS A 114 -16.16 6.08 3.75
N PRO A 115 -16.07 6.63 4.97
CA PRO A 115 -14.89 6.46 5.81
C PRO A 115 -14.59 4.99 6.13
N GLU A 116 -15.59 4.11 6.10
CA GLU A 116 -15.41 2.67 6.28
C GLU A 116 -14.51 2.00 5.21
N GLU A 117 -14.30 2.61 4.04
CA GLU A 117 -13.37 2.12 3.03
C GLU A 117 -11.90 2.22 3.45
N HIS A 118 -11.63 3.03 4.48
CA HIS A 118 -10.31 3.14 5.11
C HIS A 118 -10.06 2.08 6.20
N ILE A 119 -11.08 1.28 6.54
CA ILE A 119 -10.97 0.27 7.59
C ILE A 119 -10.87 -1.11 6.95
N ILE A 120 -9.69 -1.71 7.04
CA ILE A 120 -9.35 -3.00 6.44
C ILE A 120 -9.32 -4.05 7.54
N GLU A 121 -10.19 -5.04 7.44
CA GLU A 121 -10.20 -6.18 8.36
C GLU A 121 -9.02 -7.11 8.07
N VAL A 122 -8.33 -7.51 9.14
CA VAL A 122 -7.37 -8.62 9.12
C VAL A 122 -8.04 -9.78 9.86
N PRO A 123 -8.50 -10.83 9.15
CA PRO A 123 -9.37 -11.86 9.70
C PRO A 123 -8.81 -12.48 10.98
N GLY A 124 -9.59 -12.42 12.05
CA GLY A 124 -9.23 -12.96 13.38
C GLY A 124 -8.07 -12.23 14.09
N LYS A 125 -7.62 -11.07 13.59
CA LYS A 125 -6.48 -10.32 14.13
C LYS A 125 -6.82 -8.87 14.48
N GLY A 126 -7.84 -8.29 13.87
CA GLY A 126 -8.25 -6.90 14.09
C GLY A 126 -8.34 -6.08 12.80
N TYR A 127 -8.08 -4.79 12.88
CA TYR A 127 -8.28 -3.85 11.78
C TYR A 127 -7.04 -3.00 11.53
N ILE A 128 -6.85 -2.60 10.26
CA ILE A 128 -5.90 -1.57 9.84
C ILE A 128 -6.70 -0.36 9.36
N ILE A 129 -6.43 0.79 9.92
CA ILE A 129 -6.93 2.08 9.42
C ILE A 129 -5.89 2.62 8.47
N ALA A 130 -6.22 2.67 7.17
CA ALA A 130 -5.33 3.08 6.09
C ALA A 130 -5.78 4.42 5.50
N VAL A 131 -5.05 5.49 5.79
CA VAL A 131 -5.30 6.83 5.26
C VAL A 131 -4.13 7.21 4.35
N PRO A 132 -4.37 7.59 3.09
CA PRO A 132 -3.32 8.03 2.18
C PRO A 132 -2.83 9.43 2.56
N TYR A 133 -1.76 9.88 1.91
CA TYR A 133 -1.37 11.29 2.00
C TYR A 133 -2.53 12.20 1.65
N VAL A 134 -2.78 13.16 2.50
CA VAL A 134 -3.81 14.19 2.32
C VAL A 134 -3.27 15.52 2.86
N ASN A 135 -3.52 16.61 2.11
CA ASN A 135 -3.22 17.95 2.61
C ASN A 135 -4.12 18.25 3.81
N GLU A 136 -3.56 18.86 4.87
CA GLU A 136 -4.29 19.20 6.09
C GLU A 136 -5.62 19.93 5.85
N MET A 137 -5.65 20.85 4.87
CA MET A 137 -6.88 21.57 4.49
C MET A 137 -7.97 20.67 3.92
N ASN A 138 -7.62 19.49 3.46
CA ASN A 138 -8.54 18.51 2.88
C ASN A 138 -8.95 17.40 3.84
N LEU A 139 -8.33 17.34 5.01
CA LEU A 139 -8.68 16.37 6.06
C LEU A 139 -9.85 16.91 6.89
N PRO A 140 -11.01 16.25 6.93
CA PRO A 140 -12.12 16.68 7.76
C PRO A 140 -11.75 16.63 9.25
N GLU A 141 -12.22 17.63 10.00
CA GLU A 141 -12.08 17.64 11.45
C GLU A 141 -12.72 16.38 12.06
N GLY A 142 -12.03 15.75 12.99
CA GLY A 142 -12.52 14.53 13.65
C GLY A 142 -12.53 13.26 12.79
N PHE A 143 -12.00 13.29 11.56
CA PHE A 143 -12.03 12.13 10.66
C PHE A 143 -11.39 10.87 11.26
N PHE A 144 -10.23 11.01 11.91
CA PHE A 144 -9.60 9.87 12.59
C PHE A 144 -10.43 9.33 13.76
N GLN A 145 -11.06 10.22 14.54
CA GLN A 145 -11.95 9.78 15.61
C GLN A 145 -13.14 9.00 15.06
N GLN A 146 -13.74 9.49 13.97
CA GLN A 146 -14.81 8.76 13.28
C GLN A 146 -14.40 7.36 12.84
N LEU A 147 -13.17 7.19 12.34
CA LEU A 147 -12.64 5.86 11.95
C LEU A 147 -12.47 4.95 13.17
N LEU A 148 -11.95 5.49 14.28
CA LEU A 148 -11.79 4.73 15.53
C LEU A 148 -13.14 4.29 16.10
N ASP A 149 -14.13 5.17 16.11
CA ASP A 149 -15.48 4.86 16.58
C ASP A 149 -16.10 3.73 15.73
N LYS A 150 -15.97 3.80 14.39
CA LYS A 150 -16.43 2.74 13.49
C LYS A 150 -15.72 1.40 13.70
N VAL A 151 -14.43 1.40 14.06
CA VAL A 151 -13.72 0.16 14.42
C VAL A 151 -14.23 -0.38 15.75
N ALA A 152 -14.49 0.49 16.74
CA ALA A 152 -15.03 0.08 18.03
C ALA A 152 -16.42 -0.57 17.90
N GLU A 153 -17.27 -0.11 16.96
CA GLU A 153 -18.58 -0.71 16.67
C GLU A 153 -18.50 -2.11 16.03
N ARG A 154 -17.35 -2.49 15.46
CA ARG A 154 -17.13 -3.80 14.82
C ARG A 154 -16.53 -4.86 15.76
N ASN A 155 -16.03 -4.43 16.92
CA ASN A 155 -15.49 -5.29 17.97
C ASN A 155 -16.59 -5.58 19.01
#